data_7d78f5451df8db0c802d72eff2fe0ad5
#
_entry.id   7d78f5451df8db0c802d72eff2fe0ad5
#
_cell.length_a   1.000
_cell.length_b   1.000
_cell.length_c   1.000
_cell.angle_alpha   90.00
_cell.angle_beta   90.00
_cell.angle_gamma   90.00
#
_symmetry.space_group_name_H-M   'P 1'
#
loop_
_entity.id
_entity.type
_entity.pdbx_description
1 polymer ?
#
loop_
_entity_poly.entity_id
_entity_poly.type
_entity_poly.pdbx_seq_one_letter_code
_entity_poly.pdbx_strand_id
1 'polypeptide(L)'
;MAVVLIEKQSPQITVITLNRPERRNALTVELLTELCAAIKVASDEPQTRVVILRGASVAFCTGLDLKEAADQTKAHATAEMVAKTLIAISQTHLVTIAAVHGAAVAGGAGIMSACDFVVAAERTKIGYPEVRRGLVAGLVMTFLRRQVGERNMRELLLGSELIEVERAKAIGLVNRVVARNDLMTEALKFADSVLQGAPSAVAQTKRLIDELWWRSVKDDVDLALKYHMEARESDEAREGIAAFNEKRKPNWVL
;
A
#
# COMPACT_ATOMS: atom_id res chain seq x y z
N MET A 1 -15.81 -14.56 7.34
CA MET A 1 -15.95 -14.13 5.92
C MET A 1 -14.54 -13.95 5.39
N ALA A 2 -14.28 -14.25 4.12
CA ALA A 2 -12.95 -14.04 3.54
C ALA A 2 -12.56 -12.56 3.65
N VAL A 3 -11.34 -12.28 4.13
CA VAL A 3 -10.82 -10.92 4.31
C VAL A 3 -10.21 -10.34 3.03
N VAL A 4 -10.03 -11.18 2.00
CA VAL A 4 -9.68 -10.80 0.63
C VAL A 4 -10.63 -11.50 -0.34
N LEU A 5 -11.14 -10.77 -1.32
CA LEU A 5 -11.99 -11.32 -2.38
C LEU A 5 -11.25 -11.24 -3.72
N ILE A 6 -11.38 -12.30 -4.53
CA ILE A 6 -10.79 -12.39 -5.87
C ILE A 6 -11.92 -12.51 -6.88
N GLU A 7 -11.93 -11.65 -7.86
CA GLU A 7 -12.93 -11.63 -8.93
C GLU A 7 -12.24 -11.55 -10.29
N LYS A 8 -12.59 -12.43 -11.21
CA LYS A 8 -12.16 -12.35 -12.62
C LYS A 8 -13.05 -11.36 -13.36
N GLN A 9 -12.55 -10.16 -13.62
CA GLN A 9 -13.22 -9.15 -14.42
C GLN A 9 -13.22 -9.52 -15.91
N SER A 10 -12.13 -10.12 -16.37
CA SER A 10 -11.98 -10.72 -17.69
C SER A 10 -10.89 -11.82 -17.59
N PRO A 11 -10.64 -12.61 -18.64
CA PRO A 11 -9.54 -13.58 -18.62
C PRO A 11 -8.18 -12.93 -18.29
N GLN A 12 -7.98 -11.67 -18.66
CA GLN A 12 -6.71 -10.95 -18.53
C GLN A 12 -6.66 -10.00 -17.31
N ILE A 13 -7.78 -9.74 -16.63
CA ILE A 13 -7.87 -8.79 -15.52
C ILE A 13 -8.47 -9.47 -14.30
N THR A 14 -7.73 -9.47 -13.20
CA THR A 14 -8.20 -9.91 -11.89
C THR A 14 -8.36 -8.72 -10.95
N VAL A 15 -9.49 -8.63 -10.27
CA VAL A 15 -9.75 -7.65 -9.21
C VAL A 15 -9.57 -8.32 -7.86
N ILE A 16 -8.73 -7.75 -7.01
CA ILE A 16 -8.51 -8.18 -5.63
C ILE A 16 -9.05 -7.10 -4.70
N THR A 17 -9.98 -7.47 -3.82
CA THR A 17 -10.64 -6.54 -2.90
C THR A 17 -10.23 -6.84 -1.47
N LEU A 18 -9.67 -5.85 -0.77
CA LEU A 18 -9.48 -5.89 0.69
C LEU A 18 -10.86 -5.82 1.35
N ASN A 19 -11.24 -6.82 2.14
CA ASN A 19 -12.61 -7.02 2.60
C ASN A 19 -12.73 -7.13 4.12
N ARG A 20 -12.31 -6.07 4.81
CA ARG A 20 -12.57 -5.82 6.24
C ARG A 20 -13.24 -4.45 6.43
N PRO A 21 -14.43 -4.23 5.83
CA PRO A 21 -15.05 -2.90 5.76
C PRO A 21 -15.35 -2.29 7.14
N GLU A 22 -15.68 -3.09 8.14
CA GLU A 22 -15.96 -2.69 9.53
C GLU A 22 -14.70 -2.13 10.23
N ARG A 23 -13.51 -2.43 9.70
CA ARG A 23 -12.21 -1.94 10.15
C ARG A 23 -11.52 -1.05 9.12
N ARG A 24 -12.26 -0.52 8.13
CA ARG A 24 -11.71 0.29 7.03
C ARG A 24 -10.51 -0.39 6.35
N ASN A 25 -10.62 -1.71 6.18
CA ASN A 25 -9.62 -2.57 5.58
C ASN A 25 -8.24 -2.49 6.26
N ALA A 26 -8.23 -2.34 7.61
CA ALA A 26 -7.00 -2.35 8.39
C ALA A 26 -6.28 -3.70 8.25
N LEU A 27 -4.95 -3.63 8.13
CA LEU A 27 -4.07 -4.75 7.85
C LEU A 27 -3.84 -5.61 9.07
N THR A 28 -4.14 -6.90 8.96
CA THR A 28 -3.78 -7.96 9.90
C THR A 28 -2.86 -8.95 9.21
N VAL A 29 -2.21 -9.82 9.97
CA VAL A 29 -1.41 -10.93 9.41
C VAL A 29 -2.28 -11.79 8.48
N GLU A 30 -3.53 -12.08 8.87
CA GLU A 30 -4.49 -12.83 8.05
C GLU A 30 -4.72 -12.14 6.69
N LEU A 31 -5.11 -10.85 6.69
CA LEU A 31 -5.39 -10.10 5.46
C LEU A 31 -4.14 -10.04 4.55
N LEU A 32 -2.97 -9.78 5.13
CA LEU A 32 -1.71 -9.71 4.39
C LEU A 32 -1.35 -11.07 3.77
N THR A 33 -1.56 -12.16 4.52
CA THR A 33 -1.33 -13.53 4.03
C THR A 33 -2.26 -13.86 2.87
N GLU A 34 -3.56 -13.58 3.01
CA GLU A 34 -4.54 -13.81 1.94
C GLU A 34 -4.26 -12.92 0.71
N LEU A 35 -3.83 -11.67 0.91
CA LEU A 35 -3.46 -10.78 -0.19
C LEU A 35 -2.24 -11.30 -0.96
N CYS A 36 -1.20 -11.75 -0.27
CA CYS A 36 -0.05 -12.39 -0.92
C CYS A 36 -0.47 -13.63 -1.72
N ALA A 37 -1.31 -14.48 -1.14
CA ALA A 37 -1.85 -15.66 -1.82
C ALA A 37 -2.68 -15.28 -3.04
N ALA A 38 -3.52 -14.25 -2.95
CA ALA A 38 -4.33 -13.74 -4.06
C ALA A 38 -3.48 -13.23 -5.23
N ILE A 39 -2.40 -12.48 -4.93
CA ILE A 39 -1.45 -12.01 -5.94
C ILE A 39 -0.75 -13.20 -6.61
N LYS A 40 -0.32 -14.19 -5.81
CA LYS A 40 0.30 -15.41 -6.35
C LYS A 40 -0.66 -16.15 -7.26
N VAL A 41 -1.89 -16.41 -6.83
CA VAL A 41 -2.93 -17.07 -7.65
C VAL A 41 -3.14 -16.32 -8.96
N ALA A 42 -3.25 -14.98 -8.93
CA ALA A 42 -3.38 -14.19 -10.14
C ALA A 42 -2.15 -14.30 -11.06
N SER A 43 -0.94 -14.37 -10.46
CA SER A 43 0.32 -14.52 -11.22
C SER A 43 0.50 -15.91 -11.84
N ASP A 44 -0.01 -16.96 -11.19
CA ASP A 44 0.07 -18.33 -11.70
C ASP A 44 -0.93 -18.59 -12.85
N GLU A 45 -1.91 -17.71 -13.04
CA GLU A 45 -2.90 -17.80 -14.11
C GLU A 45 -2.34 -17.32 -15.46
N PRO A 46 -2.20 -18.22 -16.48
CA PRO A 46 -1.47 -17.91 -17.71
C PRO A 46 -2.01 -16.72 -18.51
N GLN A 47 -3.31 -16.43 -18.39
CA GLN A 47 -3.96 -15.36 -19.15
C GLN A 47 -3.98 -14.04 -18.38
N THR A 48 -3.80 -14.03 -17.06
CA THR A 48 -3.84 -12.80 -16.28
C THR A 48 -2.64 -11.92 -16.60
N ARG A 49 -2.88 -10.65 -16.82
CA ARG A 49 -1.89 -9.63 -17.17
C ARG A 49 -1.95 -8.42 -16.25
N VAL A 50 -3.12 -8.14 -15.68
CA VAL A 50 -3.37 -6.98 -14.83
C VAL A 50 -4.10 -7.41 -13.57
N VAL A 51 -3.65 -6.86 -12.44
CA VAL A 51 -4.34 -6.94 -11.15
C VAL A 51 -4.80 -5.54 -10.74
N ILE A 52 -6.09 -5.40 -10.42
CA ILE A 52 -6.63 -4.18 -9.82
C ILE A 52 -6.86 -4.43 -8.33
N LEU A 53 -6.18 -3.68 -7.47
CA LEU A 53 -6.37 -3.71 -6.02
C LEU A 53 -7.37 -2.63 -5.60
N ARG A 54 -8.38 -3.00 -4.83
CA ARG A 54 -9.35 -2.04 -4.25
C ARG A 54 -9.69 -2.37 -2.81
N GLY A 55 -10.31 -1.44 -2.11
CA GLY A 55 -10.91 -1.69 -0.78
C GLY A 55 -12.43 -1.84 -0.84
N ALA A 56 -13.00 -2.63 0.05
CA ALA A 56 -14.45 -2.67 0.24
C ALA A 56 -14.95 -1.44 1.01
N SER A 57 -16.19 -1.02 0.74
CA SER A 57 -16.94 0.02 1.46
C SER A 57 -16.30 1.42 1.40
N VAL A 58 -15.93 2.04 2.55
CA VAL A 58 -15.70 3.49 2.67
C VAL A 58 -14.25 3.92 2.50
N ALA A 59 -13.29 3.00 2.56
CA ALA A 59 -11.86 3.32 2.46
C ALA A 59 -11.10 2.24 1.68
N PHE A 60 -9.99 2.62 1.07
CA PHE A 60 -9.07 1.67 0.47
C PHE A 60 -8.39 0.83 1.56
N CYS A 61 -7.60 1.47 2.43
CA CYS A 61 -6.95 0.82 3.56
C CYS A 61 -6.37 1.87 4.53
N THR A 62 -6.56 1.69 5.83
CA THR A 62 -6.09 2.65 6.86
C THR A 62 -4.84 2.22 7.62
N GLY A 63 -4.06 1.28 7.06
CA GLY A 63 -2.82 0.79 7.66
C GLY A 63 -3.02 -0.36 8.63
N LEU A 64 -2.06 -0.61 9.51
CA LEU A 64 -2.10 -1.73 10.45
C LEU A 64 -3.32 -1.67 11.38
N ASP A 65 -3.90 -2.83 11.67
CA ASP A 65 -4.87 -2.98 12.75
C ASP A 65 -4.14 -2.77 14.09
N LEU A 66 -4.34 -1.60 14.70
CA LEU A 66 -3.60 -1.23 15.90
C LEU A 66 -3.94 -2.07 17.14
N LYS A 67 -5.05 -2.81 17.12
CA LYS A 67 -5.32 -3.79 18.18
C LYS A 67 -4.42 -5.00 18.07
N GLU A 68 -4.25 -5.53 16.85
CA GLU A 68 -3.28 -6.60 16.59
C GLU A 68 -1.85 -6.10 16.74
N ALA A 69 -1.60 -4.89 16.28
CA ALA A 69 -0.29 -4.25 16.38
C ALA A 69 0.15 -3.96 17.83
N ALA A 70 -0.75 -3.85 18.80
CA ALA A 70 -0.42 -3.72 20.22
C ALA A 70 0.14 -5.03 20.82
N ASP A 71 -0.09 -6.17 20.19
CA ASP A 71 0.47 -7.45 20.59
C ASP A 71 1.94 -7.55 20.13
N GLN A 72 2.84 -7.36 21.08
CA GLN A 72 4.29 -7.41 20.82
C GLN A 72 4.76 -8.77 20.29
N THR A 73 4.07 -9.85 20.62
CA THR A 73 4.43 -11.20 20.15
C THR A 73 4.20 -11.36 18.64
N LYS A 74 3.32 -10.55 18.05
CA LYS A 74 2.99 -10.54 16.63
C LYS A 74 3.75 -9.46 15.84
N ALA A 75 4.42 -8.53 16.51
CA ALA A 75 5.03 -7.37 15.89
C ALA A 75 5.98 -7.73 14.73
N HIS A 76 6.87 -8.69 14.96
CA HIS A 76 7.83 -9.15 13.95
C HIS A 76 7.12 -9.83 12.77
N ALA A 77 6.21 -10.76 13.04
CA ALA A 77 5.45 -11.46 12.01
C ALA A 77 4.61 -10.50 11.14
N THR A 78 3.99 -9.49 11.78
CA THR A 78 3.23 -8.46 11.06
C THR A 78 4.13 -7.63 10.15
N ALA A 79 5.30 -7.18 10.65
CA ALA A 79 6.25 -6.39 9.85
C ALA A 79 6.80 -7.20 8.66
N GLU A 80 7.16 -8.47 8.88
CA GLU A 80 7.58 -9.36 7.80
C GLU A 80 6.48 -9.58 6.75
N MET A 81 5.23 -9.75 7.19
CA MET A 81 4.12 -9.91 6.26
C MET A 81 3.84 -8.65 5.46
N VAL A 82 3.96 -7.46 6.06
CA VAL A 82 3.90 -6.19 5.32
C VAL A 82 5.01 -6.15 4.27
N ALA A 83 6.26 -6.44 4.66
CA ALA A 83 7.39 -6.46 3.74
C ALA A 83 7.16 -7.43 2.57
N LYS A 84 6.77 -8.68 2.86
CA LYS A 84 6.45 -9.70 1.85
C LYS A 84 5.34 -9.25 0.89
N THR A 85 4.28 -8.63 1.44
CA THR A 85 3.15 -8.16 0.64
C THR A 85 3.56 -7.04 -0.32
N LEU A 86 4.31 -6.05 0.16
CA LEU A 86 4.79 -4.95 -0.67
C LEU A 86 5.71 -5.45 -1.79
N ILE A 87 6.59 -6.41 -1.50
CA ILE A 87 7.45 -7.07 -2.49
C ILE A 87 6.59 -7.85 -3.50
N ALA A 88 5.60 -8.64 -3.03
CA ALA A 88 4.73 -9.41 -3.92
C ALA A 88 3.97 -8.53 -4.90
N ILE A 89 3.48 -7.35 -4.46
CA ILE A 89 2.79 -6.38 -5.32
C ILE A 89 3.75 -5.78 -6.35
N SER A 90 4.93 -5.35 -5.92
CA SER A 90 5.86 -4.61 -6.80
C SER A 90 6.60 -5.53 -7.78
N GLN A 91 6.96 -6.75 -7.36
CA GLN A 91 7.79 -7.66 -8.14
C GLN A 91 7.01 -8.70 -8.97
N THR A 92 5.68 -8.75 -8.87
CA THR A 92 4.91 -9.59 -9.80
C THR A 92 5.15 -9.12 -11.24
N HIS A 93 5.17 -10.05 -12.18
CA HIS A 93 5.23 -9.74 -13.61
C HIS A 93 3.94 -9.09 -14.14
N LEU A 94 2.85 -9.18 -13.38
CA LEU A 94 1.58 -8.53 -13.70
C LEU A 94 1.68 -7.03 -13.47
N VAL A 95 0.97 -6.25 -14.27
CA VAL A 95 0.79 -4.83 -13.97
C VAL A 95 -0.24 -4.67 -12.86
N THR A 96 0.10 -3.88 -11.84
CA THR A 96 -0.73 -3.65 -10.66
C THR A 96 -1.31 -2.23 -10.66
N ILE A 97 -2.62 -2.12 -10.46
CA ILE A 97 -3.35 -0.85 -10.43
C ILE A 97 -4.07 -0.72 -9.09
N ALA A 98 -3.77 0.30 -8.31
CA ALA A 98 -4.54 0.62 -7.11
C ALA A 98 -5.73 1.51 -7.45
N ALA A 99 -6.95 1.03 -7.17
CA ALA A 99 -8.20 1.81 -7.27
C ALA A 99 -8.55 2.34 -5.87
N VAL A 100 -8.10 3.55 -5.56
CA VAL A 100 -8.05 4.11 -4.21
C VAL A 100 -9.21 5.04 -3.94
N HIS A 101 -9.81 4.93 -2.76
CA HIS A 101 -10.90 5.82 -2.35
C HIS A 101 -10.95 6.03 -0.83
N GLY A 102 -11.58 7.12 -0.42
CA GLY A 102 -11.80 7.47 0.98
C GLY A 102 -10.50 7.74 1.72
N ALA A 103 -9.73 6.69 2.04
CA ALA A 103 -8.45 6.83 2.71
C ALA A 103 -7.46 5.74 2.32
N ALA A 104 -6.20 6.14 2.09
CA ALA A 104 -5.04 5.27 2.02
C ALA A 104 -3.97 5.80 2.99
N VAL A 105 -3.78 5.12 4.13
CA VAL A 105 -2.97 5.67 5.23
C VAL A 105 -1.97 4.63 5.71
N ALA A 106 -0.76 5.06 6.06
CA ALA A 106 0.31 4.20 6.59
C ALA A 106 0.57 3.00 5.67
N GLY A 107 0.49 1.77 6.18
CA GLY A 107 0.63 0.55 5.38
C GLY A 107 -0.32 0.48 4.17
N GLY A 108 -1.53 1.09 4.25
CA GLY A 108 -2.45 1.20 3.12
C GLY A 108 -1.92 2.11 2.01
N ALA A 109 -1.29 3.24 2.37
CA ALA A 109 -0.58 4.08 1.43
C ALA A 109 0.66 3.36 0.88
N GLY A 110 1.30 2.50 1.68
CA GLY A 110 2.40 1.64 1.23
C GLY A 110 1.96 0.64 0.14
N ILE A 111 0.82 -0.06 0.34
CA ILE A 111 0.23 -0.94 -0.68
C ILE A 111 -0.04 -0.17 -1.97
N MET A 112 -0.66 1.02 -1.86
CA MET A 112 -0.92 1.90 -3.00
C MET A 112 0.40 2.27 -3.73
N SER A 113 1.43 2.67 -2.98
CA SER A 113 2.73 3.09 -3.54
C SER A 113 3.54 1.94 -4.16
N ALA A 114 3.27 0.71 -3.77
CA ALA A 114 3.89 -0.48 -4.35
C ALA A 114 3.25 -0.92 -5.67
N CYS A 115 2.07 -0.39 -6.02
CA CYS A 115 1.43 -0.63 -7.31
C CYS A 115 2.09 0.20 -8.42
N ASP A 116 2.00 -0.29 -9.66
CA ASP A 116 2.54 0.40 -10.85
C ASP A 116 1.74 1.68 -11.18
N PHE A 117 0.42 1.64 -11.00
CA PHE A 117 -0.48 2.77 -11.26
C PHE A 117 -1.46 2.98 -10.11
N VAL A 118 -1.84 4.24 -9.93
CA VAL A 118 -2.83 4.65 -8.93
C VAL A 118 -3.91 5.50 -9.58
N VAL A 119 -5.15 5.01 -9.54
CA VAL A 119 -6.36 5.80 -9.82
C VAL A 119 -7.05 6.07 -8.49
N ALA A 120 -7.33 7.32 -8.19
CA ALA A 120 -7.94 7.69 -6.92
C ALA A 120 -9.26 8.44 -7.12
N ALA A 121 -10.20 8.19 -6.22
CA ALA A 121 -11.44 8.97 -6.17
C ALA A 121 -11.19 10.35 -5.55
N GLU A 122 -11.94 11.35 -6.00
CA GLU A 122 -12.01 12.66 -5.35
C GLU A 122 -12.20 12.54 -3.84
N ARG A 123 -11.70 13.52 -3.08
CA ARG A 123 -11.76 13.60 -1.61
C ARG A 123 -11.07 12.45 -0.87
N THR A 124 -10.21 11.67 -1.57
CA THR A 124 -9.39 10.65 -0.93
C THR A 124 -8.28 11.32 -0.11
N LYS A 125 -8.10 10.84 1.13
CA LYS A 125 -7.00 11.26 2.02
C LYS A 125 -5.87 10.24 1.93
N ILE A 126 -4.65 10.74 1.78
CA ILE A 126 -3.44 9.90 1.67
C ILE A 126 -2.39 10.41 2.64
N GLY A 127 -1.68 9.50 3.33
CA GLY A 127 -0.59 9.94 4.21
C GLY A 127 0.10 8.82 4.98
N TYR A 128 1.19 9.20 5.66
CA TYR A 128 2.14 8.33 6.33
C TYR A 128 2.39 8.82 7.76
N PRO A 129 1.41 8.67 8.68
CA PRO A 129 1.46 9.26 10.02
C PRO A 129 2.18 8.42 11.06
N GLU A 130 3.08 7.52 10.66
CA GLU A 130 3.77 6.57 11.53
C GLU A 130 4.52 7.26 12.65
N VAL A 131 5.21 8.38 12.38
CA VAL A 131 6.01 9.11 13.38
C VAL A 131 5.16 9.68 14.51
N ARG A 132 3.86 9.97 14.26
CA ARG A 132 2.93 10.39 15.33
C ARG A 132 2.63 9.29 16.34
N ARG A 133 3.07 8.06 16.07
CA ARG A 133 2.89 6.86 16.90
C ARG A 133 4.23 6.28 17.36
N GLY A 134 5.32 7.06 17.26
CA GLY A 134 6.66 6.60 17.59
C GLY A 134 7.21 5.52 16.66
N LEU A 135 6.59 5.34 15.47
CA LEU A 135 7.00 4.34 14.49
C LEU A 135 7.78 4.99 13.35
N VAL A 136 8.66 4.22 12.72
CA VAL A 136 9.32 4.62 11.47
C VAL A 136 8.55 4.02 10.29
N ALA A 137 8.22 4.85 9.31
CA ALA A 137 7.55 4.46 8.07
C ALA A 137 8.50 3.71 7.10
N GLY A 138 9.44 2.91 7.62
CA GLY A 138 10.55 2.34 6.86
C GLY A 138 10.09 1.54 5.64
N LEU A 139 9.22 0.55 5.85
CA LEU A 139 8.75 -0.32 4.78
C LEU A 139 8.00 0.43 3.67
N VAL A 140 7.08 1.33 4.05
CA VAL A 140 6.28 2.09 3.08
C VAL A 140 7.09 3.18 2.37
N MET A 141 8.09 3.76 3.06
CA MET A 141 9.02 4.75 2.51
C MET A 141 9.83 4.18 1.35
N THR A 142 10.17 2.90 1.36
CA THR A 142 10.89 2.21 0.30
C THR A 142 10.21 2.39 -1.06
N PHE A 143 8.88 2.34 -1.09
CA PHE A 143 8.08 2.51 -2.31
C PHE A 143 7.75 3.98 -2.56
N LEU A 144 7.42 4.75 -1.52
CA LEU A 144 7.14 6.18 -1.64
C LEU A 144 8.29 6.94 -2.30
N ARG A 145 9.55 6.67 -1.91
CA ARG A 145 10.74 7.34 -2.46
C ARG A 145 10.91 7.13 -3.97
N ARG A 146 10.30 6.09 -4.53
CA ARG A 146 10.34 5.80 -5.97
C ARG A 146 9.28 6.58 -6.76
N GLN A 147 8.29 7.12 -6.07
CA GLN A 147 7.14 7.82 -6.67
C GLN A 147 7.27 9.34 -6.58
N VAL A 148 7.89 9.85 -5.51
CA VAL A 148 7.96 11.29 -5.24
C VAL A 148 9.39 11.77 -5.01
N GLY A 149 9.65 13.06 -5.26
CA GLY A 149 10.95 13.67 -4.96
C GLY A 149 11.19 13.78 -3.44
N GLU A 150 12.48 13.85 -3.04
CA GLU A 150 12.91 13.82 -1.65
C GLU A 150 12.20 14.86 -0.77
N ARG A 151 11.99 16.08 -1.25
CA ARG A 151 11.32 17.13 -0.48
C ARG A 151 9.87 16.78 -0.16
N ASN A 152 9.12 16.25 -1.14
CA ASN A 152 7.75 15.77 -0.92
C ASN A 152 7.74 14.55 0.03
N MET A 153 8.72 13.67 -0.08
CA MET A 153 8.87 12.54 0.85
C MET A 153 9.08 13.02 2.29
N ARG A 154 9.95 14.02 2.52
CA ARG A 154 10.17 14.62 3.84
C ARG A 154 8.90 15.28 4.39
N GLU A 155 8.16 16.03 3.57
CA GLU A 155 6.87 16.63 3.93
C GLU A 155 5.90 15.54 4.43
N LEU A 156 5.72 14.47 3.67
CA LEU A 156 4.78 13.40 3.99
C LEU A 156 5.17 12.59 5.23
N LEU A 157 6.46 12.27 5.39
CA LEU A 157 6.92 11.37 6.45
C LEU A 157 7.23 12.10 7.77
N LEU A 158 7.82 13.30 7.71
CA LEU A 158 8.20 14.05 8.90
C LEU A 158 7.07 14.97 9.37
N GLY A 159 6.37 15.64 8.46
CA GLY A 159 5.16 16.41 8.75
C GLY A 159 3.97 15.52 9.09
N SER A 160 3.92 14.33 8.48
CA SER A 160 2.95 13.26 8.77
C SER A 160 1.48 13.68 8.71
N GLU A 161 1.17 14.71 7.92
CA GLU A 161 -0.20 15.14 7.64
C GLU A 161 -0.82 14.31 6.52
N LEU A 162 -2.14 14.15 6.58
CA LEU A 162 -2.88 13.57 5.47
C LEU A 162 -3.08 14.65 4.41
N ILE A 163 -2.67 14.35 3.19
CA ILE A 163 -2.87 15.22 2.04
C ILE A 163 -4.13 14.87 1.26
N GLU A 164 -4.68 15.86 0.57
CA GLU A 164 -5.76 15.67 -0.39
C GLU A 164 -5.23 14.98 -1.66
N VAL A 165 -6.12 14.30 -2.36
CA VAL A 165 -5.78 13.54 -3.57
C VAL A 165 -5.21 14.42 -4.69
N GLU A 166 -5.63 15.69 -4.80
CA GLU A 166 -5.10 16.66 -5.76
C GLU A 166 -3.61 16.95 -5.50
N ARG A 167 -3.23 17.13 -4.23
CA ARG A 167 -1.81 17.27 -3.85
C ARG A 167 -1.04 16.00 -4.17
N ALA A 168 -1.62 14.82 -3.88
CA ALA A 168 -1.00 13.54 -4.20
C ALA A 168 -0.76 13.37 -5.71
N LYS A 169 -1.71 13.80 -6.55
CA LYS A 169 -1.54 13.85 -8.00
C LYS A 169 -0.44 14.82 -8.43
N ALA A 170 -0.43 16.02 -7.85
CA ALA A 170 0.55 17.05 -8.20
C ALA A 170 2.01 16.64 -7.90
N ILE A 171 2.23 15.78 -6.90
CA ILE A 171 3.56 15.28 -6.54
C ILE A 171 3.92 13.93 -7.19
N GLY A 172 3.06 13.37 -8.05
CA GLY A 172 3.31 12.12 -8.78
C GLY A 172 2.89 10.85 -8.05
N LEU A 173 2.27 10.94 -6.87
CA LEU A 173 1.85 9.78 -6.07
C LEU A 173 0.55 9.14 -6.60
N VAL A 174 -0.23 9.88 -7.37
CA VAL A 174 -1.48 9.44 -8.01
C VAL A 174 -1.45 9.80 -9.49
N ASN A 175 -1.76 8.84 -10.36
CA ASN A 175 -1.79 9.06 -11.80
C ASN A 175 -3.06 9.80 -12.25
N ARG A 176 -4.23 9.41 -11.74
CA ARG A 176 -5.52 9.99 -12.13
C ARG A 176 -6.43 10.19 -10.92
N VAL A 177 -7.18 11.30 -10.95
CA VAL A 177 -8.25 11.59 -9.99
C VAL A 177 -9.56 11.64 -10.75
N VAL A 178 -10.57 10.95 -10.24
CA VAL A 178 -11.90 10.82 -10.88
C VAL A 178 -13.01 10.85 -9.83
N ALA A 179 -14.25 11.06 -10.28
CA ALA A 179 -15.40 10.92 -9.41
C ALA A 179 -15.49 9.49 -8.83
N ARG A 180 -16.01 9.33 -7.62
CA ARG A 180 -16.08 8.05 -6.92
C ARG A 180 -16.73 6.94 -7.77
N ASN A 181 -17.79 7.27 -8.49
CA ASN A 181 -18.54 6.31 -9.31
C ASN A 181 -17.76 5.86 -10.55
N ASP A 182 -16.79 6.65 -10.99
CA ASP A 182 -15.98 6.37 -12.19
C ASP A 182 -14.68 5.63 -11.88
N LEU A 183 -14.38 5.39 -10.59
CA LEU A 183 -13.11 4.84 -10.13
C LEU A 183 -12.76 3.52 -10.82
N MET A 184 -13.65 2.55 -10.81
CA MET A 184 -13.40 1.25 -11.44
C MET A 184 -13.40 1.33 -12.97
N THR A 185 -14.25 2.16 -13.56
CA THR A 185 -14.25 2.40 -15.01
C THR A 185 -12.90 2.95 -15.46
N GLU A 186 -12.32 3.89 -14.72
CA GLU A 186 -11.04 4.47 -15.08
C GLU A 186 -9.87 3.51 -14.82
N ALA A 187 -9.92 2.71 -13.75
CA ALA A 187 -8.93 1.66 -13.50
C ALA A 187 -8.95 0.59 -14.61
N LEU A 188 -10.13 0.23 -15.10
CA LEU A 188 -10.29 -0.69 -16.25
C LEU A 188 -9.75 -0.09 -17.55
N LYS A 189 -9.98 1.20 -17.83
CA LYS A 189 -9.36 1.89 -18.98
C LYS A 189 -7.85 1.86 -18.93
N PHE A 190 -7.25 2.00 -17.73
CA PHE A 190 -5.81 1.83 -17.57
C PHE A 190 -5.37 0.40 -17.90
N ALA A 191 -6.11 -0.60 -17.39
CA ALA A 191 -5.85 -2.00 -17.67
C ALA A 191 -5.93 -2.27 -19.20
N ASP A 192 -6.97 -1.77 -19.86
CA ASP A 192 -7.14 -1.93 -21.31
C ASP A 192 -5.97 -1.30 -22.10
N SER A 193 -5.46 -0.16 -21.65
CA SER A 193 -4.27 0.46 -22.25
C SER A 193 -3.03 -0.43 -22.10
N VAL A 194 -2.82 -1.04 -20.93
CA VAL A 194 -1.73 -2.01 -20.70
C VAL A 194 -1.86 -3.24 -21.60
N LEU A 195 -3.09 -3.71 -21.80
CA LEU A 195 -3.38 -4.90 -22.62
C LEU A 195 -3.06 -4.71 -24.11
N GLN A 196 -2.91 -3.46 -24.60
CA GLN A 196 -2.43 -3.19 -25.97
C GLN A 196 -0.94 -3.52 -26.14
N GLY A 197 -0.15 -3.56 -25.08
CA GLY A 197 1.26 -3.92 -25.15
C GLY A 197 1.46 -5.43 -25.26
N ALA A 198 2.58 -5.88 -25.86
CA ALA A 198 2.96 -7.29 -25.88
C ALA A 198 3.27 -7.78 -24.45
N PRO A 199 2.72 -8.93 -23.98
CA PRO A 199 2.83 -9.38 -22.61
C PRO A 199 4.25 -9.44 -22.07
N SER A 200 5.15 -10.10 -22.79
CA SER A 200 6.55 -10.23 -22.39
C SER A 200 7.30 -8.90 -22.37
N ALA A 201 7.02 -8.01 -23.33
CA ALA A 201 7.65 -6.69 -23.39
C ALA A 201 7.22 -5.82 -22.18
N VAL A 202 5.92 -5.84 -21.81
CA VAL A 202 5.42 -5.13 -20.63
C VAL A 202 6.08 -5.65 -19.36
N ALA A 203 6.10 -6.99 -19.17
CA ALA A 203 6.71 -7.61 -17.99
C ALA A 203 8.23 -7.32 -17.91
N GLN A 204 8.97 -7.41 -19.03
CA GLN A 204 10.39 -7.10 -19.07
C GLN A 204 10.67 -5.62 -18.83
N THR A 205 9.82 -4.71 -19.37
CA THR A 205 9.96 -3.27 -19.12
C THR A 205 9.75 -2.95 -17.65
N LYS A 206 8.71 -3.53 -17.00
CA LYS A 206 8.49 -3.37 -15.56
C LYS A 206 9.72 -3.83 -14.76
N ARG A 207 10.23 -5.01 -15.05
CA ARG A 207 11.43 -5.55 -14.41
C ARG A 207 12.65 -4.65 -14.62
N LEU A 208 12.88 -4.18 -15.85
CA LEU A 208 14.01 -3.31 -16.16
C LEU A 208 13.95 -1.97 -15.42
N ILE A 209 12.74 -1.40 -15.24
CA ILE A 209 12.56 -0.20 -14.40
C ILE A 209 13.10 -0.45 -12.99
N ASP A 210 12.82 -1.61 -12.38
CA ASP A 210 13.35 -1.94 -11.05
C ASP A 210 14.87 -2.18 -11.06
N GLU A 211 15.39 -2.86 -12.07
CA GLU A 211 16.84 -3.16 -12.19
C GLU A 211 17.70 -1.91 -12.45
N LEU A 212 17.14 -0.87 -13.07
CA LEU A 212 17.82 0.40 -13.29
C LEU A 212 17.97 1.25 -12.02
N TRP A 213 17.29 0.92 -10.94
CA TRP A 213 17.55 1.52 -9.64
C TRP A 213 18.86 0.98 -9.07
N TRP A 214 19.69 1.85 -8.47
CA TRP A 214 21.00 1.51 -7.94
C TRP A 214 20.97 0.56 -6.72
N ARG A 215 19.81 0.35 -6.14
CA ARG A 215 19.54 -0.64 -5.10
C ARG A 215 18.29 -1.43 -5.44
N SER A 216 18.33 -2.74 -5.20
CA SER A 216 17.13 -3.57 -5.39
C SER A 216 16.04 -3.23 -4.38
N VAL A 217 14.78 -3.46 -4.75
CA VAL A 217 13.63 -3.34 -3.81
C VAL A 217 13.86 -4.20 -2.58
N LYS A 218 14.39 -5.41 -2.76
CA LYS A 218 14.66 -6.33 -1.66
C LYS A 218 15.65 -5.74 -0.65
N ASP A 219 16.77 -5.19 -1.10
CA ASP A 219 17.78 -4.60 -0.23
C ASP A 219 17.24 -3.37 0.52
N ASP A 220 16.41 -2.57 -0.15
CA ASP A 220 15.73 -1.42 0.46
C ASP A 220 14.75 -1.89 1.54
N VAL A 221 13.97 -2.94 1.27
CA VAL A 221 12.98 -3.49 2.22
C VAL A 221 13.67 -4.16 3.42
N ASP A 222 14.76 -4.90 3.21
CA ASP A 222 15.52 -5.53 4.29
C ASP A 222 16.10 -4.46 5.25
N LEU A 223 16.66 -3.37 4.69
CA LEU A 223 17.13 -2.24 5.50
C LEU A 223 15.97 -1.54 6.23
N ALA A 224 14.87 -1.30 5.55
CA ALA A 224 13.68 -0.65 6.11
C ALA A 224 13.04 -1.49 7.22
N LEU A 225 13.02 -2.82 7.07
CA LEU A 225 12.51 -3.73 8.10
C LEU A 225 13.34 -3.62 9.39
N LYS A 226 14.66 -3.54 9.29
CA LYS A 226 15.54 -3.34 10.46
C LYS A 226 15.15 -2.08 11.24
N TYR A 227 15.07 -0.93 10.57
CA TYR A 227 14.69 0.34 11.20
C TYR A 227 13.27 0.31 11.78
N HIS A 228 12.34 -0.35 11.06
CA HIS A 228 10.96 -0.50 11.53
C HIS A 228 10.91 -1.29 12.85
N MET A 229 11.64 -2.40 12.94
CA MET A 229 11.66 -3.23 14.15
C MET A 229 12.33 -2.51 15.31
N GLU A 230 13.48 -1.83 15.10
CA GLU A 230 14.14 -1.02 16.12
C GLU A 230 13.18 0.04 16.70
N ALA A 231 12.48 0.78 15.83
CA ALA A 231 11.50 1.76 16.29
C ALA A 231 10.31 1.10 17.02
N ARG A 232 9.80 -0.02 16.51
CA ARG A 232 8.64 -0.70 17.08
C ARG A 232 8.89 -1.25 18.50
N GLU A 233 10.11 -1.62 18.82
CA GLU A 233 10.52 -2.10 20.14
C GLU A 233 10.78 -0.96 21.14
N SER A 234 10.77 0.30 20.69
CA SER A 234 11.05 1.48 21.51
C SER A 234 9.92 1.81 22.49
N ASP A 235 10.26 2.56 23.55
CA ASP A 235 9.29 3.10 24.50
C ASP A 235 8.35 4.11 23.84
N GLU A 236 8.84 4.87 22.86
CA GLU A 236 8.03 5.82 22.09
C GLU A 236 6.94 5.11 21.30
N ALA A 237 7.24 3.96 20.68
CA ALA A 237 6.23 3.19 19.97
C ALA A 237 5.18 2.62 20.93
N ARG A 238 5.60 2.12 22.11
CA ARG A 238 4.67 1.64 23.15
C ARG A 238 3.74 2.75 23.61
N GLU A 239 4.28 3.91 23.95
CA GLU A 239 3.50 5.09 24.36
C GLU A 239 2.59 5.59 23.24
N GLY A 240 3.08 5.74 22.02
CA GLY A 240 2.31 6.25 20.90
C GLY A 240 1.13 5.36 20.52
N ILE A 241 1.32 4.03 20.55
CA ILE A 241 0.25 3.06 20.31
C ILE A 241 -0.77 3.06 21.45
N ALA A 242 -0.30 3.10 22.71
CA ALA A 242 -1.17 3.18 23.89
C ALA A 242 -2.02 4.45 23.86
N ALA A 243 -1.40 5.61 23.68
CA ALA A 243 -2.08 6.91 23.58
C ALA A 243 -3.16 6.92 22.50
N PHE A 244 -2.86 6.35 21.31
CA PHE A 244 -3.83 6.23 20.23
C PHE A 244 -5.04 5.35 20.62
N ASN A 245 -4.78 4.18 21.22
CA ASN A 245 -5.84 3.26 21.65
C ASN A 245 -6.71 3.86 22.77
N GLU A 246 -6.09 4.63 23.67
CA GLU A 246 -6.74 5.31 24.79
C GLU A 246 -7.37 6.65 24.42
N LYS A 247 -7.21 7.09 23.14
CA LYS A 247 -7.72 8.35 22.60
C LYS A 247 -7.20 9.58 23.37
N ARG A 248 -5.95 9.54 23.83
CA ARG A 248 -5.24 10.64 24.49
C ARG A 248 -4.06 11.11 23.64
N LYS A 249 -3.51 12.26 24.00
CA LYS A 249 -2.22 12.70 23.44
C LYS A 249 -1.09 11.83 23.99
N PRO A 250 -0.07 11.49 23.18
CA PRO A 250 1.16 10.90 23.70
C PRO A 250 1.96 11.93 24.53
N ASN A 251 2.84 11.44 25.40
CA ASN A 251 3.56 12.24 26.39
C ASN A 251 4.52 13.29 25.80
N TRP A 252 4.90 13.19 24.53
CA TRP A 252 5.72 14.18 23.82
C TRP A 252 4.92 15.30 23.15
N VAL A 253 3.59 15.30 23.26
CA VAL A 253 2.73 16.38 22.75
C VAL A 253 2.29 17.25 23.92
N LEU A 254 2.87 18.42 24.03
CA LEU A 254 2.56 19.45 25.05
C LEU A 254 1.18 20.09 24.82
#